data_ce994c317f22aed25dcd1d3ecb49257b
#
_entry.id   ce994c317f22aed25dcd1d3ecb49257b
#
_cell.length_a   1.000
_cell.length_b   1.000
_cell.length_c   1.000
_cell.angle_alpha   90.00
_cell.angle_beta   90.00
_cell.angle_gamma   90.00
#
_symmetry.space_group_name_H-M   'P 1'
#
loop_
_entity.id
_entity.type
_entity.pdbx_description
1 polymer ?
#
loop_
_entity_poly.entity_id
_entity_poly.type
_entity_poly.pdbx_seq_one_letter_code
_entity_poly.pdbx_strand_id
1 'polypeptide(L)'
;YEGQQTIGRDGDIVNLTRCAWAGSQRYGSLVWSGDVGSTFADLRAQITCAIHMGMAGIPWFTTDMGGFHDGIIDSDNFKELLARWCAFSCFLPVMRNHGDRSLHTATGKETITNSAGDHRSPSGADNEPWSYGPEMEQIFRKFIAIREKMRPYTRELFESAHTDGQPLVRGLFY
;
A
#
# COMPACT_ATOMS: atom_id res chain seq x y z
N TYR A 1 1.03 -4.00 -21.14
CA TYR A 1 1.05 -2.70 -21.78
C TYR A 1 0.54 -2.83 -23.23
N GLU A 2 1.27 -3.49 -24.11
CA GLU A 2 0.92 -3.65 -25.53
C GLU A 2 -0.48 -4.25 -25.72
N GLY A 3 -0.86 -5.25 -24.94
CA GLY A 3 -2.20 -5.83 -24.99
C GLY A 3 -3.32 -4.83 -24.67
N GLN A 4 -3.08 -3.86 -23.80
CA GLN A 4 -4.04 -2.78 -23.52
C GLN A 4 -4.11 -1.79 -24.69
N GLN A 5 -2.98 -1.49 -25.30
CA GLN A 5 -2.94 -0.62 -26.49
C GLN A 5 -3.72 -1.23 -27.65
N THR A 6 -3.62 -2.54 -27.87
CA THR A 6 -4.34 -3.21 -28.96
C THR A 6 -5.87 -3.12 -28.84
N ILE A 7 -6.40 -2.86 -27.65
CA ILE A 7 -7.85 -2.66 -27.41
C ILE A 7 -8.23 -1.19 -27.24
N GLY A 8 -7.33 -0.25 -27.60
CA GLY A 8 -7.60 1.19 -27.57
C GLY A 8 -7.59 1.83 -26.19
N ARG A 9 -6.80 1.29 -25.25
CA ARG A 9 -6.66 1.79 -23.88
C ARG A 9 -5.32 2.48 -23.61
N ASP A 10 -4.81 3.23 -24.58
CA ASP A 10 -3.47 3.82 -24.55
C ASP A 10 -3.23 4.79 -23.36
N GLY A 11 -4.27 5.46 -22.88
CA GLY A 11 -4.16 6.43 -21.80
C GLY A 11 -4.46 5.89 -20.39
N ASP A 12 -4.98 4.67 -20.26
CA ASP A 12 -5.56 4.16 -19.01
C ASP A 12 -4.86 2.90 -18.51
N ILE A 13 -3.53 2.83 -18.70
CA ILE A 13 -2.78 1.62 -18.35
C ILE A 13 -2.16 1.75 -16.98
N VAL A 14 -2.58 0.89 -16.04
CA VAL A 14 -1.96 0.70 -14.73
C VAL A 14 -1.68 -0.78 -14.53
N ASN A 15 -0.41 -1.12 -14.37
CA ASN A 15 0.04 -2.48 -14.09
C ASN A 15 0.57 -2.56 -12.66
N LEU A 16 -0.19 -3.17 -11.75
CA LEU A 16 0.28 -3.46 -10.40
C LEU A 16 1.32 -4.58 -10.46
N THR A 17 2.55 -4.26 -10.11
CA THR A 17 3.70 -5.19 -10.23
C THR A 17 4.43 -5.34 -8.90
N ARG A 18 4.89 -6.57 -8.62
CA ARG A 18 5.67 -6.86 -7.41
C ARG A 18 7.11 -6.39 -7.51
N CYS A 19 7.63 -6.27 -8.71
CA CYS A 19 8.98 -5.83 -8.98
C CYS A 19 9.00 -4.94 -10.23
N ALA A 20 9.95 -4.02 -10.24
CA ALA A 20 10.18 -3.13 -11.35
C ALA A 20 11.66 -2.77 -11.44
N TRP A 21 12.04 -2.17 -12.54
CA TRP A 21 13.35 -1.64 -12.79
C TRP A 21 13.24 -0.20 -13.30
N ALA A 22 14.35 0.53 -13.31
CA ALA A 22 14.41 1.87 -13.89
C ALA A 22 13.85 1.84 -15.33
N GLY A 23 12.87 2.68 -15.63
CA GLY A 23 12.17 2.71 -16.93
C GLY A 23 10.83 1.95 -16.94
N SER A 24 10.50 1.16 -15.93
CA SER A 24 9.21 0.44 -15.87
C SER A 24 8.01 1.38 -15.83
N GLN A 25 8.17 2.62 -15.34
CA GLN A 25 7.12 3.64 -15.30
C GLN A 25 6.52 3.93 -16.68
N ARG A 26 7.29 3.79 -17.77
CA ARG A 26 6.81 3.98 -19.14
C ARG A 26 5.72 2.99 -19.56
N TYR A 27 5.58 1.90 -18.81
CA TYR A 27 4.59 0.85 -19.06
C TYR A 27 3.42 0.91 -18.07
N GLY A 28 3.26 2.02 -17.33
CA GLY A 28 2.22 2.19 -16.35
C GLY A 28 2.41 1.31 -15.10
N SER A 29 3.67 1.04 -14.72
CA SER A 29 3.95 0.21 -13.54
C SER A 29 3.67 0.94 -12.26
N LEU A 30 2.74 0.40 -11.47
CA LEU A 30 2.51 0.69 -10.07
C LEU A 30 3.15 -0.42 -9.24
N VAL A 31 4.17 -0.09 -8.46
CA VAL A 31 4.91 -1.07 -7.66
C VAL A 31 4.39 -1.08 -6.24
N TRP A 32 4.16 -2.27 -5.66
CA TRP A 32 3.88 -2.37 -4.23
C TRP A 32 5.00 -3.10 -3.48
N SER A 33 5.02 -2.90 -2.17
CA SER A 33 6.07 -3.41 -1.27
C SER A 33 6.19 -4.94 -1.18
N GLY A 34 5.28 -5.68 -1.79
CA GLY A 34 5.17 -7.12 -1.55
C GLY A 34 4.52 -7.44 -0.21
N ASP A 35 4.66 -8.69 0.22
CA ASP A 35 3.99 -9.24 1.40
C ASP A 35 4.80 -8.91 2.68
N VAL A 36 4.77 -7.67 3.10
CA VAL A 36 5.46 -7.20 4.32
C VAL A 36 4.65 -7.55 5.57
N GLY A 37 5.33 -7.65 6.72
CA GLY A 37 4.70 -7.97 8.00
C GLY A 37 3.88 -6.81 8.58
N SER A 38 2.89 -7.15 9.40
CA SER A 38 2.09 -6.18 10.14
C SER A 38 2.80 -5.72 11.41
N THR A 39 3.91 -4.99 11.22
CA THR A 39 4.74 -4.48 12.32
C THR A 39 5.07 -2.99 12.16
N PHE A 40 5.34 -2.30 13.28
CA PHE A 40 5.83 -0.92 13.25
C PHE A 40 7.21 -0.78 12.60
N ALA A 41 8.04 -1.83 12.68
CA ALA A 41 9.33 -1.86 12.00
C ALA A 41 9.14 -1.87 10.47
N ASP A 42 8.22 -2.69 9.97
CA ASP A 42 7.87 -2.71 8.55
C ASP A 42 7.26 -1.38 8.09
N LEU A 43 6.33 -0.79 8.85
CA LEU A 43 5.80 0.53 8.52
C LEU A 43 6.93 1.57 8.35
N ARG A 44 7.89 1.59 9.28
CA ARG A 44 9.05 2.49 9.21
C ARG A 44 9.88 2.23 7.95
N ALA A 45 10.12 0.96 7.63
CA ALA A 45 10.85 0.57 6.43
C ALA A 45 10.12 1.01 5.16
N GLN A 46 8.78 0.93 5.13
CA GLN A 46 7.99 1.35 3.96
C GLN A 46 8.03 2.86 3.72
N ILE A 47 8.13 3.68 4.76
CA ILE A 47 8.31 5.14 4.61
C ILE A 47 9.63 5.42 3.89
N THR A 48 10.70 4.78 4.33
CA THR A 48 12.02 4.90 3.70
C THR A 48 12.00 4.35 2.27
N CYS A 49 11.36 3.20 2.06
CA CYS A 49 11.22 2.58 0.75
C CYS A 49 10.50 3.50 -0.24
N ALA A 50 9.40 4.13 0.16
CA ALA A 50 8.66 5.05 -0.70
C ALA A 50 9.54 6.22 -1.19
N ILE A 51 10.39 6.79 -0.32
CA ILE A 51 11.34 7.85 -0.69
C ILE A 51 12.38 7.30 -1.68
N HIS A 52 12.96 6.14 -1.39
CA HIS A 52 13.98 5.54 -2.25
C HIS A 52 13.45 5.13 -3.63
N MET A 53 12.21 4.62 -3.69
CA MET A 53 11.55 4.32 -4.96
C MET A 53 11.39 5.58 -5.83
N GLY A 54 10.98 6.69 -5.22
CA GLY A 54 10.94 7.99 -5.89
C GLY A 54 12.31 8.41 -6.43
N MET A 55 13.36 8.30 -5.61
CA MET A 55 14.74 8.61 -6.01
C MET A 55 15.27 7.70 -7.13
N ALA A 56 14.80 6.45 -7.20
CA ALA A 56 15.13 5.50 -8.25
C ALA A 56 14.37 5.72 -9.56
N GLY A 57 13.53 6.77 -9.64
CA GLY A 57 12.70 7.05 -10.82
C GLY A 57 11.47 6.15 -10.95
N ILE A 58 10.99 5.58 -9.85
CA ILE A 58 9.76 4.78 -9.77
C ILE A 58 8.73 5.57 -8.96
N PRO A 59 8.01 6.51 -9.58
CA PRO A 59 7.14 7.45 -8.87
C PRO A 59 5.86 6.82 -8.33
N TRP A 60 5.41 5.72 -8.93
CA TRP A 60 4.18 5.02 -8.56
C TRP A 60 4.49 3.87 -7.60
N PHE A 61 4.41 4.18 -6.32
CA PHE A 61 4.65 3.21 -5.25
C PHE A 61 3.46 3.16 -4.29
N THR A 62 3.15 1.97 -3.80
CA THR A 62 2.13 1.74 -2.77
C THR A 62 2.57 0.63 -1.82
N THR A 63 1.86 0.50 -0.71
CA THR A 63 2.03 -0.58 0.26
C THR A 63 0.68 -1.20 0.57
N ASP A 64 0.69 -2.41 1.10
CA ASP A 64 -0.49 -2.99 1.73
C ASP A 64 -0.70 -2.32 3.09
N MET A 65 -1.81 -1.59 3.22
CA MET A 65 -2.09 -0.81 4.43
C MET A 65 -2.27 -1.72 5.64
N GLY A 66 -1.43 -1.53 6.64
CA GLY A 66 -1.37 -2.38 7.83
C GLY A 66 -0.41 -3.57 7.70
N GLY A 67 0.33 -3.67 6.59
CA GLY A 67 1.12 -4.85 6.22
C GLY A 67 0.25 -5.94 5.58
N PHE A 68 0.88 -6.94 4.96
CA PHE A 68 0.18 -8.06 4.35
C PHE A 68 -0.01 -9.21 5.36
N HIS A 69 1.08 -9.64 6.02
CA HIS A 69 1.07 -10.79 6.93
C HIS A 69 0.77 -10.42 8.37
N ASP A 70 0.15 -11.36 9.10
CA ASP A 70 0.03 -11.35 10.57
C ASP A 70 -0.80 -10.21 11.16
N GLY A 71 -1.71 -9.63 10.38
CA GLY A 71 -2.66 -8.63 10.86
C GLY A 71 -3.80 -9.27 11.66
N ILE A 72 -3.79 -9.12 12.99
CA ILE A 72 -4.82 -9.66 13.90
C ILE A 72 -5.87 -8.58 14.15
N ILE A 73 -7.05 -8.71 13.55
CA ILE A 73 -8.04 -7.62 13.43
C ILE A 73 -8.62 -7.12 14.77
N ASP A 74 -8.68 -7.97 15.80
CA ASP A 74 -9.17 -7.65 17.12
C ASP A 74 -8.07 -7.22 18.12
N SER A 75 -6.81 -7.17 17.66
CA SER A 75 -5.67 -6.71 18.45
C SER A 75 -5.58 -5.18 18.46
N ASP A 76 -5.52 -4.57 19.64
CA ASP A 76 -5.34 -3.13 19.79
C ASP A 76 -4.02 -2.64 19.18
N ASN A 77 -2.95 -3.43 19.31
CA ASN A 77 -1.66 -3.13 18.69
C ASN A 77 -1.76 -3.09 17.16
N PHE A 78 -2.51 -4.01 16.56
CA PHE A 78 -2.71 -4.00 15.12
C PHE A 78 -3.61 -2.84 14.67
N LYS A 79 -4.65 -2.51 15.42
CA LYS A 79 -5.51 -1.34 15.13
C LYS A 79 -4.71 -0.04 15.16
N GLU A 80 -3.85 0.15 16.15
CA GLU A 80 -2.95 1.30 16.21
C GLU A 80 -2.00 1.34 15.00
N LEU A 81 -1.38 0.21 14.65
CA LEU A 81 -0.53 0.08 13.47
C LEU A 81 -1.30 0.43 12.19
N LEU A 82 -2.49 -0.11 12.02
CA LEU A 82 -3.34 0.12 10.86
C LEU A 82 -3.75 1.60 10.74
N ALA A 83 -4.08 2.24 11.86
CA ALA A 83 -4.37 3.68 11.91
C ALA A 83 -3.18 4.53 11.43
N ARG A 84 -1.97 4.21 11.91
CA ARG A 84 -0.73 4.89 11.49
C ARG A 84 -0.41 4.63 10.03
N TRP A 85 -0.60 3.40 9.57
CA TRP A 85 -0.38 3.05 8.17
C TRP A 85 -1.40 3.72 7.25
N CYS A 86 -2.66 3.83 7.67
CA CYS A 86 -3.69 4.58 6.96
C CYS A 86 -3.29 6.06 6.79
N ALA A 87 -2.78 6.68 7.85
CA ALA A 87 -2.27 8.05 7.81
C ALA A 87 -1.11 8.20 6.82
N PHE A 88 -0.16 7.29 6.81
CA PHE A 88 0.95 7.26 5.86
C PHE A 88 0.46 7.05 4.42
N SER A 89 -0.40 6.05 4.20
CA SER A 89 -0.90 5.69 2.88
C SER A 89 -1.74 6.80 2.23
N CYS A 90 -2.33 7.68 3.04
CA CYS A 90 -3.04 8.87 2.56
C CYS A 90 -2.15 9.76 1.67
N PHE A 91 -0.84 9.79 1.93
CA PHE A 91 0.14 10.61 1.20
C PHE A 91 0.94 9.84 0.14
N LEU A 92 0.72 8.54 0.02
CA LEU A 92 1.33 7.75 -1.06
C LEU A 92 0.69 8.07 -2.42
N PRO A 93 1.40 7.81 -3.53
CA PRO A 93 0.82 7.92 -4.87
C PRO A 93 -0.51 7.18 -5.00
N VAL A 94 -0.57 5.97 -4.50
CA VAL A 94 -1.81 5.17 -4.43
C VAL A 94 -2.07 4.74 -2.99
N MET A 95 -3.25 5.07 -2.47
CA MET A 95 -3.74 4.59 -1.18
C MET A 95 -4.44 3.26 -1.40
N ARG A 96 -3.90 2.17 -0.86
CA ARG A 96 -4.37 0.80 -1.11
C ARG A 96 -4.62 0.08 0.20
N ASN A 97 -5.85 -0.42 0.39
CA ASN A 97 -6.17 -1.33 1.49
C ASN A 97 -6.10 -2.77 0.98
N HIS A 98 -5.21 -3.55 1.55
CA HIS A 98 -5.01 -4.96 1.22
C HIS A 98 -4.24 -5.65 2.34
N GLY A 99 -4.42 -6.96 2.47
CA GLY A 99 -3.66 -7.76 3.43
C GLY A 99 -4.38 -9.04 3.79
N ASP A 100 -3.63 -9.98 4.32
CA ASP A 100 -4.12 -11.21 4.91
C ASP A 100 -4.40 -10.97 6.40
N ARG A 101 -5.62 -11.25 6.84
CA ARG A 101 -6.08 -10.92 8.19
C ARG A 101 -6.53 -12.14 8.96
N SER A 102 -6.27 -12.14 10.26
CA SER A 102 -6.66 -13.20 11.18
C SER A 102 -7.41 -12.65 12.39
N LEU A 103 -8.16 -13.52 13.05
CA LEU A 103 -8.74 -13.26 14.37
C LEU A 103 -7.78 -13.73 15.46
N HIS A 104 -7.77 -13.03 16.59
CA HIS A 104 -6.96 -13.39 17.76
C HIS A 104 -7.24 -14.82 18.25
N THR A 105 -8.50 -15.22 18.23
CA THR A 105 -8.95 -16.58 18.58
C THR A 105 -8.42 -17.68 17.67
N ALA A 106 -8.00 -17.32 16.48
CA ALA A 106 -7.42 -18.26 15.51
C ALA A 106 -5.89 -18.42 15.69
N THR A 107 -5.27 -17.57 16.50
CA THR A 107 -3.84 -17.64 16.78
C THR A 107 -3.56 -18.71 17.82
N GLY A 108 -2.94 -19.82 17.43
CA GLY A 108 -2.35 -20.76 18.35
C GLY A 108 -2.62 -22.23 18.13
N LYS A 109 -3.49 -22.66 17.23
CA LYS A 109 -3.74 -24.09 16.99
C LYS A 109 -3.80 -24.56 15.54
N GLU A 110 -3.95 -23.64 14.59
CA GLU A 110 -4.03 -24.00 13.18
C GLU A 110 -3.04 -23.18 12.38
N THR A 111 -1.78 -23.58 12.42
CA THR A 111 -0.79 -23.04 11.49
C THR A 111 -0.95 -23.72 10.14
N ILE A 112 -1.25 -22.97 9.12
CA ILE A 112 -1.20 -23.45 7.73
C ILE A 112 0.26 -23.33 7.29
N THR A 113 0.86 -24.47 6.95
CA THR A 113 2.20 -24.49 6.36
C THR A 113 2.04 -24.27 4.85
N ASN A 114 2.62 -23.20 4.33
CA ASN A 114 2.68 -22.98 2.89
C ASN A 114 3.70 -23.91 2.22
N SER A 115 3.76 -23.88 0.88
CA SER A 115 4.68 -24.71 0.09
C SER A 115 6.17 -24.40 0.33
N ALA A 116 6.49 -23.28 0.98
CA ALA A 116 7.86 -22.90 1.37
C ALA A 116 8.20 -23.35 2.81
N GLY A 117 7.25 -23.97 3.52
CA GLY A 117 7.45 -24.40 4.90
C GLY A 117 7.17 -23.34 5.95
N ASP A 118 6.69 -22.15 5.56
CA ASP A 118 6.36 -21.09 6.50
C ASP A 118 5.04 -21.41 7.21
N HIS A 119 5.03 -21.22 8.51
CA HIS A 119 3.81 -21.30 9.31
C HIS A 119 3.06 -19.98 9.24
N ARG A 120 1.78 -20.05 8.82
CA ARG A 120 0.88 -18.89 8.82
C ARG A 120 -0.25 -19.08 9.80
N SER A 121 -0.64 -17.99 10.45
CA SER A 121 -1.92 -17.96 11.17
C SER A 121 -3.07 -18.14 10.18
N PRO A 122 -4.21 -18.71 10.62
CA PRO A 122 -5.40 -18.80 9.78
C PRO A 122 -5.75 -17.43 9.19
N SER A 123 -5.99 -17.39 7.88
CA SER A 123 -6.31 -16.20 7.13
C SER A 123 -7.80 -16.10 6.82
N GLY A 124 -8.23 -14.99 6.20
CA GLY A 124 -9.59 -14.82 5.71
C GLY A 124 -10.52 -14.06 6.65
N ALA A 125 -9.98 -13.41 7.68
CA ALA A 125 -10.75 -12.42 8.43
C ALA A 125 -11.00 -11.17 7.55
N ASP A 126 -12.10 -10.47 7.83
CA ASP A 126 -12.53 -9.29 7.11
C ASP A 126 -11.47 -8.18 7.16
N ASN A 127 -11.32 -7.42 6.06
CA ASN A 127 -10.33 -6.35 5.93
C ASN A 127 -10.95 -5.01 5.48
N GLU A 128 -12.25 -4.88 5.51
CA GLU A 128 -12.93 -3.64 5.22
C GLU A 128 -12.80 -2.66 6.40
N PRO A 129 -12.75 -1.33 6.14
CA PRO A 129 -12.55 -0.32 7.19
C PRO A 129 -13.52 -0.44 8.38
N TRP A 130 -14.76 -0.86 8.14
CA TRP A 130 -15.79 -1.03 9.17
C TRP A 130 -15.64 -2.31 9.99
N SER A 131 -14.89 -3.30 9.50
CA SER A 131 -14.66 -4.58 10.20
C SER A 131 -13.80 -4.43 11.44
N TYR A 132 -13.04 -3.35 11.54
CA TYR A 132 -12.17 -3.04 12.68
C TYR A 132 -12.87 -2.27 13.80
N GLY A 133 -14.18 -2.00 13.65
CA GLY A 133 -15.00 -1.27 14.60
C GLY A 133 -15.15 0.22 14.27
N PRO A 134 -16.06 0.90 14.98
CA PRO A 134 -16.50 2.26 14.62
C PRO A 134 -15.39 3.32 14.74
N GLU A 135 -14.45 3.15 15.65
CA GLU A 135 -13.31 4.07 15.80
C GLU A 135 -12.39 4.01 14.57
N MET A 136 -12.04 2.80 14.15
CA MET A 136 -11.22 2.61 12.94
C MET A 136 -11.93 3.10 11.69
N GLU A 137 -13.24 2.84 11.55
CA GLU A 137 -14.03 3.38 10.44
C GLU A 137 -13.96 4.91 10.39
N GLN A 138 -14.05 5.61 11.52
CA GLN A 138 -13.90 7.07 11.59
C GLN A 138 -12.50 7.53 11.17
N ILE A 139 -11.46 6.80 11.58
CA ILE A 139 -10.07 7.09 11.17
C ILE A 139 -9.93 6.95 9.65
N PHE A 140 -10.41 5.87 9.06
CA PHE A 140 -10.40 5.69 7.61
C PHE A 140 -11.17 6.80 6.89
N ARG A 141 -12.39 7.13 7.33
CA ARG A 141 -13.20 8.23 6.77
C ARG A 141 -12.45 9.55 6.80
N LYS A 142 -11.75 9.85 7.91
CA LYS A 142 -10.94 11.06 8.05
C LYS A 142 -9.83 11.12 7.00
N PHE A 143 -9.02 10.06 6.86
CA PHE A 143 -7.89 10.05 5.95
C PHE A 143 -8.32 9.97 4.48
N ILE A 144 -9.40 9.27 4.16
CA ILE A 144 -10.02 9.28 2.83
C ILE A 144 -10.49 10.70 2.48
N ALA A 145 -11.14 11.40 3.41
CA ALA A 145 -11.58 12.78 3.18
C ALA A 145 -10.40 13.75 2.97
N ILE A 146 -9.28 13.56 3.70
CA ILE A 146 -8.05 14.32 3.48
C ILE A 146 -7.50 14.01 2.07
N ARG A 147 -7.42 12.73 1.71
CA ARG A 147 -6.96 12.29 0.39
C ARG A 147 -7.78 12.91 -0.74
N GLU A 148 -9.11 12.97 -0.60
CA GLU A 148 -9.99 13.59 -1.58
C GLU A 148 -9.74 15.10 -1.72
N LYS A 149 -9.52 15.79 -0.61
CA LYS A 149 -9.15 17.22 -0.62
C LYS A 149 -7.79 17.46 -1.30
N MET A 150 -6.87 16.51 -1.18
CA MET A 150 -5.55 16.57 -1.81
C MET A 150 -5.56 16.19 -3.30
N ARG A 151 -6.69 15.77 -3.86
CA ARG A 151 -6.78 15.29 -5.25
C ARG A 151 -6.16 16.26 -6.28
N PRO A 152 -6.43 17.58 -6.26
CA PRO A 152 -5.78 18.52 -7.18
C PRO A 152 -4.26 18.52 -7.03
N TYR A 153 -3.76 18.64 -5.81
CA TYR A 153 -2.33 18.61 -5.50
C TYR A 153 -1.68 17.29 -5.94
N THR A 154 -2.34 16.16 -5.68
CA THR A 154 -1.82 14.85 -6.11
C THR A 154 -1.73 14.74 -7.64
N ARG A 155 -2.70 15.32 -8.37
CA ARG A 155 -2.66 15.38 -9.85
C ARG A 155 -1.49 16.21 -10.37
N GLU A 156 -1.23 17.35 -9.76
CA GLU A 156 -0.06 18.20 -10.09
C GLU A 156 1.25 17.43 -9.87
N LEU A 157 1.36 16.66 -8.79
CA LEU A 157 2.53 15.81 -8.54
C LEU A 157 2.69 14.71 -9.60
N PHE A 158 1.59 14.07 -10.03
CA PHE A 158 1.63 13.10 -11.11
C PHE A 158 2.04 13.72 -12.44
N GLU A 159 1.57 14.92 -12.74
CA GLU A 159 1.97 15.69 -13.91
C GLU A 159 3.47 15.99 -13.90
N SER A 160 4.00 16.50 -12.77
CA SER A 160 5.43 16.74 -12.60
C SER A 160 6.27 15.46 -12.70
N ALA A 161 5.75 14.33 -12.19
CA ALA A 161 6.42 13.04 -12.33
C ALA A 161 6.49 12.59 -13.79
N HIS A 162 5.46 12.90 -14.59
CA HIS A 162 5.43 12.56 -16.01
C HIS A 162 6.32 13.46 -16.85
N THR A 163 6.29 14.77 -16.62
CA THR A 163 6.99 15.78 -17.43
C THR A 163 8.46 15.94 -17.03
N ASP A 164 8.74 15.99 -15.74
CA ASP A 164 10.05 16.37 -15.20
C ASP A 164 10.75 15.24 -14.43
N GLY A 165 10.07 14.10 -14.26
CA GLY A 165 10.61 12.96 -13.50
C GLY A 165 10.66 13.20 -11.99
N GLN A 166 9.97 14.21 -11.45
CA GLN A 166 9.98 14.50 -10.02
C GLN A 166 9.19 13.42 -9.24
N PRO A 167 9.76 12.84 -8.18
CA PRO A 167 9.04 11.85 -7.40
C PRO A 167 7.91 12.49 -6.57
N LEU A 168 6.76 11.77 -6.46
CA LEU A 168 5.65 12.22 -5.62
C LEU A 168 6.01 12.17 -4.14
N VAL A 169 6.69 11.08 -3.72
CA VAL A 169 7.22 10.94 -2.35
C VAL A 169 8.71 11.21 -2.40
N ARG A 170 9.16 12.21 -1.65
CA ARG A 170 10.52 12.71 -1.73
C ARG A 170 11.03 13.21 -0.38
N GLY A 171 12.35 13.25 -0.22
CA GLY A 171 12.99 13.86 0.92
C GLY A 171 12.92 15.40 0.87
N LEU A 172 13.12 16.04 2.02
CA LEU A 172 13.09 17.51 2.13
C LEU A 172 14.24 18.25 1.42
N PHE A 173 15.16 17.50 0.85
CA PHE A 173 16.28 18.03 0.10
C PHE A 173 16.02 18.23 -1.42
N TYR A 174 14.82 17.90 -1.86
CA TYR A 174 14.34 18.17 -3.21
C TYR A 174 13.75 19.56 -3.33
#